data_0bc82bb5fdffecf294839b938dda3d4c
#
_entry.id   0bc82bb5fdffecf294839b938dda3d4c
#
_cell.length_a   1.000
_cell.length_b   1.000
_cell.length_c   1.000
_cell.angle_alpha   90.00
_cell.angle_beta   90.00
_cell.angle_gamma   90.00
#
_symmetry.space_group_name_H-M   'P 1'
#
loop_
_entity.id
_entity.type
_entity.pdbx_description
1 polymer ?
#
loop_
_entity_poly.entity_id
_entity_poly.type
_entity_poly.pdbx_seq_one_letter_code
_entity_poly.pdbx_strand_id
1 'polypeptide(L)'
;MAAFNDIGISRQLDWERIRKLFIIGLTGGCMTFAGDWLLGYGVYDQSLTGLERKLSQYLTLSDTKIFWSAFLGLIGISIEGLCYFGIYRLIANDRYAHIFRSGVFGYMLFAACGVHVPCLSSVFFYKHMMLSDPETALELSVRFGSYFLLPAMILFLIFFIVMSIGQIGAFAKGYTPYPKWCWCFSLPVGMAATMLLKFTGDHAVSNGLTAAWISIGNIWMFGGLLLTMHLAKGRNDNNETG
;
A
#
# COMPACT_ATOMS: atom_id res chain seq x y z
N MET A 1 15.05 13.47 29.25
CA MET A 1 14.98 13.07 27.83
C MET A 1 14.91 14.37 27.05
N ALA A 2 16.01 14.78 26.42
CA ALA A 2 16.01 15.91 25.51
C ALA A 2 15.10 15.53 24.33
N ALA A 3 14.04 16.28 24.16
CA ALA A 3 13.14 16.08 23.05
C ALA A 3 13.89 16.38 21.75
N PHE A 4 13.68 15.58 20.72
CA PHE A 4 14.15 15.82 19.36
C PHE A 4 13.59 17.10 18.72
N ASN A 5 13.03 17.99 19.54
CA ASN A 5 12.47 19.28 19.18
C ASN A 5 13.54 20.36 18.88
N ASP A 6 14.79 20.10 19.20
CA ASP A 6 15.88 21.09 19.02
C ASP A 6 16.55 21.09 17.65
N ILE A 7 16.17 20.19 16.78
CA ILE A 7 16.46 20.39 15.37
C ILE A 7 15.39 21.36 14.87
N GLY A 8 15.71 22.66 14.90
CA GLY A 8 14.89 23.74 14.38
C GLY A 8 14.63 23.56 12.89
N ILE A 9 13.79 22.58 12.57
CA ILE A 9 13.20 22.45 11.26
C ILE A 9 12.20 23.59 11.19
N SER A 10 12.59 24.66 10.50
CA SER A 10 11.67 25.74 10.13
C SER A 10 10.36 25.08 9.69
N ARG A 11 9.25 25.44 10.33
CA ARG A 11 7.91 24.95 9.98
C ARG A 11 7.46 25.42 8.59
N GLN A 12 8.32 26.09 7.86
CA GLN A 12 8.09 26.49 6.49
C GLN A 12 8.05 25.25 5.59
N LEU A 13 6.88 24.99 5.01
CA LEU A 13 6.66 23.82 4.18
C LEU A 13 7.37 23.98 2.82
N ASP A 14 8.32 23.13 2.56
CA ASP A 14 8.94 23.00 1.23
C ASP A 14 7.99 22.27 0.28
N TRP A 15 7.10 23.04 -0.34
CA TRP A 15 6.09 22.53 -1.27
C TRP A 15 6.67 21.87 -2.51
N GLU A 16 7.83 22.31 -2.97
CA GLU A 16 8.48 21.70 -4.12
C GLU A 16 8.95 20.28 -3.77
N ARG A 17 9.57 20.11 -2.62
CA ARG A 17 10.00 18.81 -2.12
C ARG A 17 8.82 17.88 -1.85
N ILE A 18 7.73 18.39 -1.25
CA ILE A 18 6.51 17.61 -1.01
C ILE A 18 5.91 17.15 -2.33
N ARG A 19 5.83 18.04 -3.33
CA ARG A 19 5.36 17.70 -4.67
C ARG A 19 6.21 16.60 -5.32
N LYS A 20 7.53 16.71 -5.26
CA LYS A 20 8.45 15.68 -5.77
C LYS A 20 8.21 14.33 -5.09
N LEU A 21 8.08 14.31 -3.76
CA LEU A 21 7.77 13.08 -3.02
C LEU A 21 6.44 12.47 -3.46
N PHE A 22 5.39 13.27 -3.67
CA PHE A 22 4.09 12.75 -4.13
C PHE A 22 4.14 12.21 -5.56
N ILE A 23 4.88 12.84 -6.47
CA ILE A 23 5.08 12.34 -7.84
C ILE A 23 5.85 11.02 -7.80
N ILE A 24 6.92 10.93 -7.02
CA ILE A 24 7.73 9.72 -6.88
C ILE A 24 6.89 8.61 -6.22
N GLY A 25 6.10 8.93 -5.18
CA GLY A 25 5.19 8.00 -4.52
C GLY A 25 4.10 7.48 -5.47
N LEU A 26 3.54 8.35 -6.30
CA LEU A 26 2.59 7.96 -7.35
C LEU A 26 3.23 7.02 -8.36
N THR A 27 4.47 7.29 -8.77
CA THR A 27 5.23 6.39 -9.66
C THR A 27 5.46 5.04 -9.00
N GLY A 28 5.84 5.01 -7.72
CA GLY A 28 5.95 3.77 -6.93
C GLY A 28 4.64 2.99 -6.92
N GLY A 29 3.52 3.68 -6.65
CA GLY A 29 2.18 3.09 -6.70
C GLY A 29 1.83 2.47 -8.05
N CYS A 30 2.17 3.14 -9.14
CA CYS A 30 1.99 2.59 -10.49
C CYS A 30 2.87 1.36 -10.75
N MET A 31 4.09 1.33 -10.21
CA MET A 31 4.98 0.16 -10.32
C MET A 31 4.41 -1.03 -9.54
N THR A 32 3.99 -0.80 -8.28
CA THR A 32 3.36 -1.84 -7.46
C THR A 32 2.08 -2.34 -8.11
N PHE A 33 1.25 -1.43 -8.64
CA PHE A 33 0.04 -1.78 -9.38
C PHE A 33 0.34 -2.69 -10.57
N ALA A 34 1.35 -2.38 -11.36
CA ALA A 34 1.74 -3.23 -12.49
C ALA A 34 2.18 -4.63 -12.03
N GLY A 35 2.93 -4.71 -10.92
CA GLY A 35 3.32 -5.99 -10.31
C GLY A 35 2.11 -6.80 -9.84
N ASP A 36 1.21 -6.19 -9.08
CA ASP A 36 0.00 -6.82 -8.56
C ASP A 36 -0.95 -7.24 -9.70
N TRP A 37 -1.05 -6.43 -10.75
CA TRP A 37 -1.82 -6.75 -11.95
C TRP A 37 -1.29 -7.97 -12.67
N LEU A 38 0.03 -8.09 -12.83
CA LEU A 38 0.66 -9.27 -13.44
C LEU A 38 0.35 -10.55 -12.68
N LEU A 39 0.25 -10.47 -11.35
CA LEU A 39 -0.09 -11.60 -10.48
C LEU A 39 -1.59 -11.90 -10.50
N GLY A 40 -2.41 -10.87 -10.40
CA GLY A 40 -3.86 -11.01 -10.16
C GLY A 40 -4.71 -11.16 -11.41
N TYR A 41 -4.18 -10.84 -12.61
CA TYR A 41 -4.93 -10.94 -13.86
C TYR A 41 -5.08 -12.40 -14.29
N GLY A 42 -6.19 -13.01 -13.93
CA GLY A 42 -6.50 -14.40 -14.25
C GLY A 42 -7.94 -14.74 -13.85
N VAL A 43 -8.38 -15.93 -14.21
CA VAL A 43 -9.70 -16.47 -13.90
C VAL A 43 -9.51 -17.69 -13.01
N TYR A 44 -10.33 -17.80 -11.97
CA TYR A 44 -10.35 -18.97 -11.09
C TYR A 44 -10.99 -20.16 -11.78
N ASP A 45 -10.48 -21.36 -11.50
CA ASP A 45 -11.14 -22.60 -11.90
C ASP A 45 -12.44 -22.76 -11.12
N GLN A 46 -13.56 -22.74 -11.82
CA GLN A 46 -14.91 -22.82 -11.26
C GLN A 46 -15.26 -24.22 -10.75
N SER A 47 -14.52 -25.26 -11.14
CA SER A 47 -14.71 -26.63 -10.66
C SER A 47 -14.16 -26.84 -9.25
N LEU A 48 -13.25 -25.95 -8.79
CA LEU A 48 -12.61 -26.00 -7.49
C LEU A 48 -13.37 -25.13 -6.47
N THR A 49 -13.13 -25.40 -5.18
CA THR A 49 -13.72 -24.65 -4.07
C THR A 49 -12.68 -24.11 -3.09
N GLY A 50 -13.08 -23.17 -2.24
CA GLY A 50 -12.22 -22.70 -1.16
C GLY A 50 -10.90 -22.06 -1.61
N LEU A 51 -9.80 -22.46 -0.96
CA LEU A 51 -8.47 -21.92 -1.23
C LEU A 51 -7.89 -22.45 -2.55
N GLU A 52 -8.14 -23.69 -2.90
CA GLU A 52 -7.69 -24.28 -4.16
C GLU A 52 -8.22 -23.49 -5.35
N ARG A 53 -9.50 -23.13 -5.34
CA ARG A 53 -10.07 -22.28 -6.38
C ARG A 53 -9.34 -20.93 -6.48
N LYS A 54 -9.02 -20.30 -5.37
CA LYS A 54 -8.30 -19.01 -5.37
C LYS A 54 -6.86 -19.14 -5.86
N LEU A 55 -6.21 -20.25 -5.59
CA LEU A 55 -4.84 -20.51 -6.00
C LEU A 55 -4.75 -21.00 -7.46
N SER A 56 -5.84 -21.52 -8.04
CA SER A 56 -5.84 -22.11 -9.39
C SER A 56 -5.36 -21.14 -10.47
N GLN A 57 -5.69 -19.86 -10.37
CA GLN A 57 -5.23 -18.85 -11.33
C GLN A 57 -3.70 -18.74 -11.41
N TYR A 58 -2.99 -19.03 -10.32
CA TYR A 58 -1.54 -18.90 -10.26
C TYR A 58 -0.82 -20.02 -11.01
N LEU A 59 -1.48 -21.17 -11.21
CA LEU A 59 -0.90 -22.30 -11.95
C LEU A 59 -0.64 -21.97 -13.43
N THR A 60 -1.39 -21.02 -13.98
CA THR A 60 -1.26 -20.57 -15.37
C THR A 60 -0.23 -19.45 -15.56
N LEU A 61 0.30 -18.88 -14.47
CA LEU A 61 1.29 -17.82 -14.56
C LEU A 61 2.66 -18.35 -14.98
N SER A 62 3.36 -17.63 -15.86
CA SER A 62 4.77 -17.91 -16.12
C SER A 62 5.65 -17.44 -14.95
N ASP A 63 6.79 -18.11 -14.75
CA ASP A 63 7.76 -17.70 -13.71
C ASP A 63 8.27 -16.27 -13.94
N THR A 64 8.39 -15.87 -15.20
CA THR A 64 8.72 -14.49 -15.59
C THR A 64 7.70 -13.48 -15.07
N LYS A 65 6.40 -13.78 -15.11
CA LYS A 65 5.37 -12.91 -14.53
C LYS A 65 5.48 -12.83 -13.02
N ILE A 66 5.72 -13.96 -12.34
CA ILE A 66 5.91 -14.00 -10.89
C ILE A 66 7.15 -13.18 -10.50
N PHE A 67 8.26 -13.32 -11.25
CA PHE A 67 9.47 -12.54 -11.03
C PHE A 67 9.21 -11.03 -11.16
N TRP A 68 8.61 -10.59 -12.27
CA TRP A 68 8.35 -9.17 -12.47
C TRP A 68 7.35 -8.61 -11.46
N SER A 69 6.33 -9.40 -11.06
CA SER A 69 5.41 -9.02 -9.99
C SER A 69 6.18 -8.79 -8.67
N ALA A 70 7.03 -9.73 -8.28
CA ALA A 70 7.84 -9.61 -7.07
C ALA A 70 8.79 -8.40 -7.12
N PHE A 71 9.50 -8.22 -8.24
CA PHE A 71 10.48 -7.15 -8.42
C PHE A 71 9.83 -5.76 -8.43
N LEU A 72 8.77 -5.57 -9.22
CA LEU A 72 8.08 -4.28 -9.30
C LEU A 72 7.42 -3.90 -7.98
N GLY A 73 6.80 -4.87 -7.29
CA GLY A 73 6.20 -4.62 -6.00
C GLY A 73 7.24 -4.33 -4.92
N LEU A 74 8.36 -5.06 -4.87
CA LEU A 74 9.44 -4.79 -3.92
C LEU A 74 9.97 -3.35 -4.05
N ILE A 75 10.26 -2.92 -5.27
CA ILE A 75 10.77 -1.56 -5.53
C ILE A 75 9.67 -0.53 -5.31
N GLY A 76 8.48 -0.75 -5.86
CA GLY A 76 7.37 0.19 -5.79
C GLY A 76 6.95 0.47 -4.35
N ILE A 77 6.72 -0.56 -3.53
CA ILE A 77 6.34 -0.43 -2.11
C ILE A 77 7.45 0.28 -1.31
N SER A 78 8.71 0.01 -1.61
CA SER A 78 9.83 0.68 -0.94
C SER A 78 9.86 2.18 -1.27
N ILE A 79 9.64 2.55 -2.52
CA ILE A 79 9.52 3.95 -2.98
C ILE A 79 8.32 4.63 -2.30
N GLU A 80 7.14 4.00 -2.30
CA GLU A 80 5.94 4.50 -1.64
C GLU A 80 6.20 4.79 -0.17
N GLY A 81 6.80 3.84 0.55
CA GLY A 81 7.14 3.97 1.97
C GLY A 81 8.00 5.19 2.26
N LEU A 82 9.03 5.44 1.47
CA LEU A 82 9.86 6.64 1.58
C LEU A 82 9.06 7.92 1.29
N CYS A 83 8.13 7.88 0.35
CA CYS A 83 7.33 9.03 -0.06
C CYS A 83 6.24 9.42 0.95
N TYR A 84 5.84 8.54 1.87
CA TYR A 84 4.97 8.88 3.00
C TYR A 84 5.54 9.99 3.89
N PHE A 85 6.86 10.21 3.90
CA PHE A 85 7.46 11.35 4.60
C PHE A 85 7.01 12.70 4.03
N GLY A 86 6.51 12.76 2.78
CA GLY A 86 5.83 13.94 2.25
C GLY A 86 4.55 14.27 3.02
N ILE A 87 3.76 13.24 3.37
CA ILE A 87 2.54 13.40 4.19
C ILE A 87 2.91 13.75 5.64
N TYR A 88 3.91 13.06 6.20
CA TYR A 88 4.40 13.36 7.56
C TYR A 88 4.74 14.84 7.76
N ARG A 89 5.38 15.47 6.78
CA ARG A 89 5.75 16.90 6.83
C ARG A 89 4.56 17.85 6.86
N LEU A 90 3.40 17.42 6.37
CA LEU A 90 2.17 18.21 6.36
C LEU A 90 1.46 18.23 7.72
N ILE A 91 1.76 17.30 8.62
CA ILE A 91 1.05 17.14 9.90
C ILE A 91 1.68 18.06 10.94
N ALA A 92 0.95 19.13 11.30
CA ALA A 92 1.40 20.12 12.26
C ALA A 92 1.23 19.70 13.73
N ASN A 93 0.35 18.74 14.02
CA ASN A 93 0.11 18.25 15.37
C ASN A 93 1.06 17.10 15.72
N ASP A 94 1.90 17.28 16.74
CA ASP A 94 2.95 16.33 17.13
C ASP A 94 2.41 14.93 17.43
N ARG A 95 1.27 14.82 18.12
CA ARG A 95 0.67 13.52 18.44
C ARG A 95 0.33 12.73 17.18
N TYR A 96 -0.35 13.37 16.22
CA TYR A 96 -0.72 12.70 14.96
C TYR A 96 0.49 12.45 14.08
N ALA A 97 1.48 13.34 14.09
CA ALA A 97 2.75 13.15 13.39
C ALA A 97 3.51 11.93 13.93
N HIS A 98 3.58 11.76 15.25
CA HIS A 98 4.20 10.58 15.86
C HIS A 98 3.45 9.28 15.53
N ILE A 99 2.12 9.27 15.62
CA ILE A 99 1.29 8.11 15.26
C ILE A 99 1.53 7.74 13.80
N PHE A 100 1.44 8.71 12.89
CA PHE A 100 1.64 8.49 11.46
C PHE A 100 3.05 7.94 11.17
N ARG A 101 4.09 8.58 11.70
CA ARG A 101 5.48 8.17 11.52
C ARG A 101 5.72 6.75 11.99
N SER A 102 5.23 6.39 13.18
CA SER A 102 5.38 5.02 13.72
C SER A 102 4.70 3.98 12.82
N GLY A 103 3.50 4.31 12.31
CA GLY A 103 2.81 3.47 11.35
C GLY A 103 3.58 3.30 10.05
N VAL A 104 4.15 4.39 9.50
CA VAL A 104 4.94 4.37 8.26
C VAL A 104 6.19 3.49 8.41
N PHE A 105 6.91 3.59 9.52
CA PHE A 105 8.09 2.73 9.74
C PHE A 105 7.72 1.26 9.76
N GLY A 106 6.66 0.88 10.47
CA GLY A 106 6.21 -0.51 10.47
C GLY A 106 5.67 -0.97 9.11
N TYR A 107 4.94 -0.10 8.40
CA TYR A 107 4.51 -0.37 7.03
C TYR A 107 5.71 -0.66 6.13
N MET A 108 6.74 0.18 6.14
CA MET A 108 7.95 -0.02 5.34
C MET A 108 8.66 -1.34 5.64
N LEU A 109 8.77 -1.72 6.92
CA LEU A 109 9.43 -2.96 7.32
C LEU A 109 8.67 -4.21 6.83
N PHE A 110 7.35 -4.20 6.93
CA PHE A 110 6.56 -5.40 6.70
C PHE A 110 5.88 -5.47 5.34
N ALA A 111 5.60 -4.35 4.66
CA ALA A 111 4.86 -4.39 3.40
C ALA A 111 5.64 -5.11 2.28
N ALA A 112 6.85 -4.66 1.97
CA ALA A 112 7.63 -5.22 0.86
C ALA A 112 8.21 -6.60 1.22
N CYS A 113 9.08 -6.66 2.22
CA CYS A 113 9.83 -7.87 2.54
C CYS A 113 9.04 -8.87 3.40
N GLY A 114 8.11 -8.41 4.22
CA GLY A 114 7.32 -9.27 5.11
C GLY A 114 6.04 -9.81 4.48
N VAL A 115 5.39 -9.07 3.58
CA VAL A 115 4.13 -9.47 2.97
C VAL A 115 4.28 -9.74 1.49
N HIS A 116 4.72 -8.76 0.70
CA HIS A 116 4.74 -8.89 -0.75
C HIS A 116 5.66 -10.03 -1.22
N VAL A 117 6.94 -10.03 -0.82
CA VAL A 117 7.89 -11.07 -1.23
C VAL A 117 7.48 -12.47 -0.73
N PRO A 118 7.09 -12.70 0.54
CA PRO A 118 6.60 -14.01 0.98
C PRO A 118 5.32 -14.46 0.28
N CYS A 119 4.42 -13.53 -0.08
CA CYS A 119 3.22 -13.85 -0.87
C CYS A 119 3.60 -14.43 -2.23
N LEU A 120 4.48 -13.76 -2.98
CA LEU A 120 4.96 -14.23 -4.28
C LEU A 120 5.76 -15.53 -4.17
N SER A 121 6.54 -15.68 -3.10
CA SER A 121 7.27 -16.92 -2.82
C SER A 121 6.30 -18.08 -2.57
N SER A 122 5.20 -17.83 -1.85
CA SER A 122 4.14 -18.86 -1.65
C SER A 122 3.49 -19.26 -2.97
N VAL A 123 3.21 -18.31 -3.84
CA VAL A 123 2.64 -18.57 -5.18
C VAL A 123 3.60 -19.41 -6.04
N PHE A 124 4.87 -19.01 -6.07
CA PHE A 124 5.91 -19.76 -6.80
C PHE A 124 6.04 -21.17 -6.27
N PHE A 125 6.13 -21.32 -4.96
CA PHE A 125 6.24 -22.61 -4.28
C PHE A 125 5.04 -23.51 -4.58
N TYR A 126 3.80 -23.00 -4.41
CA TYR A 126 2.58 -23.75 -4.71
C TYR A 126 2.56 -24.25 -6.15
N LYS A 127 2.84 -23.37 -7.11
CA LYS A 127 2.86 -23.73 -8.54
C LYS A 127 3.83 -24.87 -8.83
N HIS A 128 5.06 -24.81 -8.29
CA HIS A 128 6.07 -25.84 -8.56
C HIS A 128 5.81 -27.13 -7.80
N MET A 129 5.23 -27.07 -6.61
CA MET A 129 4.78 -28.25 -5.87
C MET A 129 3.65 -28.97 -6.60
N MET A 130 2.71 -28.25 -7.21
CA MET A 130 1.64 -28.86 -8.04
C MET A 130 2.16 -29.64 -9.23
N LEU A 131 3.37 -29.34 -9.73
CA LEU A 131 4.01 -30.07 -10.82
C LEU A 131 4.75 -31.33 -10.33
N SER A 132 5.23 -31.36 -9.09
CA SER A 132 6.07 -32.42 -8.54
C SER A 132 5.31 -33.36 -7.61
N ASP A 133 4.46 -32.83 -6.75
CA ASP A 133 3.68 -33.55 -5.74
C ASP A 133 2.35 -32.81 -5.45
N PRO A 134 1.33 -33.00 -6.33
CA PRO A 134 0.05 -32.32 -6.21
C PRO A 134 -0.70 -32.62 -4.91
N GLU A 135 -0.52 -33.82 -4.34
CA GLU A 135 -1.25 -34.27 -3.14
C GLU A 135 -0.86 -33.46 -1.90
N THR A 136 0.41 -33.06 -1.79
CA THR A 136 0.93 -32.30 -0.66
C THR A 136 1.06 -30.79 -0.93
N ALA A 137 0.90 -30.36 -2.19
CA ALA A 137 1.15 -29.00 -2.63
C ALA A 137 0.37 -27.95 -1.83
N LEU A 138 -0.93 -28.17 -1.61
CA LEU A 138 -1.79 -27.24 -0.88
C LEU A 138 -1.38 -27.18 0.60
N GLU A 139 -1.20 -28.33 1.25
CA GLU A 139 -0.83 -28.42 2.65
C GLU A 139 0.49 -27.71 2.93
N LEU A 140 1.53 -28.00 2.16
CA LEU A 140 2.85 -27.38 2.31
C LEU A 140 2.82 -25.87 2.03
N SER A 141 2.05 -25.43 1.03
CA SER A 141 1.91 -24.02 0.72
C SER A 141 1.18 -23.25 1.82
N VAL A 142 0.13 -23.83 2.41
CA VAL A 142 -0.57 -23.27 3.59
C VAL A 142 0.38 -23.23 4.78
N ARG A 143 1.12 -24.28 5.02
CA ARG A 143 2.11 -24.35 6.10
C ARG A 143 3.20 -23.29 5.92
N PHE A 144 3.75 -23.14 4.72
CA PHE A 144 4.71 -22.08 4.37
C PHE A 144 4.13 -20.69 4.66
N GLY A 145 2.93 -20.41 4.16
CA GLY A 145 2.25 -19.14 4.37
C GLY A 145 1.97 -18.84 5.84
N SER A 146 1.60 -19.85 6.63
CA SER A 146 1.33 -19.68 8.08
C SER A 146 2.58 -19.35 8.90
N TYR A 147 3.75 -19.83 8.48
CA TYR A 147 5.00 -19.53 9.18
C TYR A 147 5.65 -18.21 8.72
N PHE A 148 5.60 -17.88 7.44
CA PHE A 148 6.38 -16.77 6.88
C PHE A 148 5.52 -15.55 6.48
N LEU A 149 4.30 -15.79 6.00
CA LEU A 149 3.44 -14.69 5.54
C LEU A 149 2.51 -14.19 6.66
N LEU A 150 1.84 -15.08 7.38
CA LEU A 150 0.80 -14.70 8.35
C LEU A 150 1.32 -13.81 9.49
N PRO A 151 2.45 -14.10 10.16
CA PRO A 151 2.97 -13.23 11.22
C PRO A 151 3.31 -11.82 10.70
N ALA A 152 3.95 -11.73 9.53
CA ALA A 152 4.29 -10.46 8.90
C ALA A 152 3.04 -9.69 8.46
N MET A 153 2.01 -10.38 7.97
CA MET A 153 0.71 -9.80 7.62
C MET A 153 0.02 -9.18 8.84
N ILE A 154 0.04 -9.85 9.98
CA ILE A 154 -0.55 -9.32 11.22
C ILE A 154 0.18 -8.04 11.63
N LEU A 155 1.50 -8.03 11.64
CA LEU A 155 2.29 -6.84 11.96
C LEU A 155 2.05 -5.71 10.93
N PHE A 156 2.04 -6.04 9.65
CA PHE A 156 1.69 -5.10 8.60
C PHE A 156 0.34 -4.43 8.84
N LEU A 157 -0.71 -5.21 9.17
CA LEU A 157 -2.05 -4.68 9.43
C LEU A 157 -2.10 -3.76 10.65
N ILE A 158 -1.39 -4.10 11.72
CA ILE A 158 -1.29 -3.24 12.91
C ILE A 158 -0.70 -1.87 12.53
N PHE A 159 0.44 -1.86 11.86
CA PHE A 159 1.09 -0.60 11.48
C PHE A 159 0.34 0.16 10.39
N PHE A 160 -0.33 -0.56 9.48
CA PHE A 160 -1.25 0.04 8.52
C PHE A 160 -2.40 0.79 9.20
N ILE A 161 -3.02 0.20 10.22
CA ILE A 161 -4.09 0.84 11.01
C ILE A 161 -3.54 2.06 11.75
N VAL A 162 -2.38 1.95 12.39
CA VAL A 162 -1.73 3.06 13.10
C VAL A 162 -1.44 4.23 12.14
N MET A 163 -0.86 3.95 10.98
CA MET A 163 -0.61 4.94 9.94
C MET A 163 -1.90 5.63 9.48
N SER A 164 -2.94 4.84 9.23
CA SER A 164 -4.24 5.32 8.76
C SER A 164 -4.93 6.23 9.79
N ILE A 165 -4.90 5.87 11.07
CA ILE A 165 -5.41 6.70 12.16
C ILE A 165 -4.65 8.04 12.21
N GLY A 166 -3.32 8.00 12.08
CA GLY A 166 -2.49 9.20 12.05
C GLY A 166 -2.86 10.14 10.91
N GLN A 167 -2.96 9.60 9.67
CA GLN A 167 -3.31 10.38 8.48
C GLN A 167 -4.73 10.93 8.54
N ILE A 168 -5.72 10.04 8.65
CA ILE A 168 -7.14 10.43 8.62
C ILE A 168 -7.44 11.40 9.76
N GLY A 169 -6.95 11.11 10.96
CA GLY A 169 -7.15 11.97 12.13
C GLY A 169 -6.54 13.37 11.95
N ALA A 170 -5.34 13.48 11.39
CA ALA A 170 -4.68 14.76 11.14
C ALA A 170 -5.45 15.60 10.11
N PHE A 171 -5.87 15.00 9.00
CA PHE A 171 -6.62 15.69 7.95
C PHE A 171 -8.02 16.10 8.44
N ALA A 172 -8.80 15.16 8.98
CA ALA A 172 -10.17 15.41 9.42
C ALA A 172 -10.26 16.47 10.52
N LYS A 173 -9.26 16.56 11.40
CA LYS A 173 -9.19 17.59 12.45
C LYS A 173 -8.60 18.92 11.97
N GLY A 174 -8.08 18.99 10.75
CA GLY A 174 -7.49 20.19 10.17
C GLY A 174 -6.08 20.50 10.69
N TYR A 175 -5.33 19.47 11.08
CA TYR A 175 -3.91 19.58 11.48
C TYR A 175 -2.95 19.51 10.29
N THR A 176 -3.46 19.74 9.08
CA THR A 176 -2.69 19.87 7.85
C THR A 176 -3.16 21.11 7.09
N PRO A 177 -2.36 21.68 6.18
CA PRO A 177 -2.80 22.79 5.35
C PRO A 177 -3.92 22.41 4.36
N TYR A 178 -4.11 21.11 4.09
CA TYR A 178 -5.19 20.63 3.24
C TYR A 178 -6.59 20.89 3.84
N PRO A 179 -7.62 21.11 3.01
CA PRO A 179 -9.00 21.09 3.48
C PRO A 179 -9.33 19.79 4.22
N LYS A 180 -10.18 19.88 5.25
CA LYS A 180 -10.51 18.72 6.10
C LYS A 180 -11.03 17.52 5.31
N TRP A 181 -11.82 17.75 4.26
CA TRP A 181 -12.37 16.69 3.43
C TRP A 181 -11.31 15.87 2.67
N CYS A 182 -10.08 16.39 2.53
CA CYS A 182 -8.98 15.64 1.91
C CYS A 182 -8.56 14.40 2.69
N TRP A 183 -9.15 14.11 3.87
CA TRP A 183 -9.01 12.81 4.51
C TRP A 183 -9.48 11.65 3.60
N CYS A 184 -10.38 11.93 2.67
CA CYS A 184 -10.82 10.93 1.68
C CYS A 184 -9.68 10.47 0.76
N PHE A 185 -8.62 11.28 0.59
CA PHE A 185 -7.39 10.86 -0.09
C PHE A 185 -6.45 10.16 0.91
N SER A 186 -6.94 9.09 1.50
CA SER A 186 -6.16 8.19 2.34
C SER A 186 -6.13 6.79 1.74
N LEU A 187 -5.10 6.05 2.07
CA LEU A 187 -4.90 4.68 1.58
C LEU A 187 -6.13 3.79 1.84
N PRO A 188 -6.73 3.73 3.07
CA PRO A 188 -7.90 2.90 3.32
C PRO A 188 -9.12 3.24 2.46
N VAL A 189 -9.32 4.52 2.15
CA VAL A 189 -10.47 4.94 1.33
C VAL A 189 -10.30 4.46 -0.11
N GLY A 190 -9.12 4.62 -0.70
CA GLY A 190 -8.82 4.09 -2.03
C GLY A 190 -8.94 2.57 -2.10
N MET A 191 -8.47 1.87 -1.06
CA MET A 191 -8.63 0.42 -0.94
C MET A 191 -10.10 0.02 -0.87
N ALA A 192 -10.92 0.70 -0.05
CA ALA A 192 -12.34 0.43 0.07
C ALA A 192 -13.09 0.65 -1.26
N ALA A 193 -12.76 1.71 -1.99
CA ALA A 193 -13.32 1.96 -3.32
C ALA A 193 -13.00 0.83 -4.30
N THR A 194 -11.77 0.30 -4.25
CA THR A 194 -11.36 -0.83 -5.11
C THR A 194 -12.12 -2.11 -4.77
N MET A 195 -12.45 -2.34 -3.49
CA MET A 195 -13.22 -3.52 -3.08
C MET A 195 -14.63 -3.56 -3.65
N LEU A 196 -15.21 -2.42 -4.02
CA LEU A 196 -16.51 -2.37 -4.70
C LEU A 196 -16.46 -3.08 -6.07
N LEU A 197 -15.29 -3.18 -6.68
CA LEU A 197 -15.12 -3.90 -7.96
C LEU A 197 -15.38 -5.40 -7.84
N LYS A 198 -15.30 -5.99 -6.63
CA LYS A 198 -15.68 -7.40 -6.41
C LYS A 198 -17.14 -7.70 -6.76
N PHE A 199 -18.02 -6.70 -6.68
CA PHE A 199 -19.41 -6.87 -7.04
C PHE A 199 -19.63 -7.03 -8.55
N THR A 200 -18.62 -6.78 -9.38
CA THR A 200 -18.71 -6.99 -10.84
C THR A 200 -18.54 -8.46 -11.25
N GLY A 201 -18.19 -9.33 -10.31
CA GLY A 201 -18.06 -10.79 -10.51
C GLY A 201 -16.62 -11.25 -10.73
N ASP A 202 -16.46 -12.58 -10.83
CA ASP A 202 -15.17 -13.25 -11.01
C ASP A 202 -14.73 -13.24 -12.50
N HIS A 203 -14.07 -12.21 -12.92
CA HIS A 203 -13.43 -12.11 -14.23
C HIS A 203 -12.01 -11.54 -14.11
N ALA A 204 -11.16 -11.79 -15.10
CA ALA A 204 -9.73 -11.48 -15.04
C ALA A 204 -9.42 -10.03 -14.66
N VAL A 205 -10.20 -9.06 -15.17
CA VAL A 205 -10.02 -7.63 -14.84
C VAL A 205 -10.37 -7.36 -13.38
N SER A 206 -11.51 -7.87 -12.89
CA SER A 206 -11.94 -7.71 -11.49
C SER A 206 -10.92 -8.33 -10.53
N ASN A 207 -10.43 -9.53 -10.86
CA ASN A 207 -9.43 -10.23 -10.06
C ASN A 207 -8.10 -9.45 -10.03
N GLY A 208 -7.65 -8.94 -11.18
CA GLY A 208 -6.44 -8.11 -11.27
C GLY A 208 -6.54 -6.81 -10.46
N LEU A 209 -7.64 -6.07 -10.60
CA LEU A 209 -7.88 -4.85 -9.83
C LEU A 209 -8.00 -5.13 -8.33
N THR A 210 -8.63 -6.25 -7.97
CA THR A 210 -8.78 -6.63 -6.57
C THR A 210 -7.47 -7.09 -5.94
N ALA A 211 -6.60 -7.76 -6.71
CA ALA A 211 -5.25 -8.08 -6.24
C ALA A 211 -4.44 -6.81 -5.97
N ALA A 212 -4.62 -5.78 -6.80
CA ALA A 212 -3.93 -4.49 -6.73
C ALA A 212 -4.59 -3.46 -5.78
N TRP A 213 -5.45 -3.87 -4.86
CA TRP A 213 -6.23 -2.96 -4.03
C TRP A 213 -5.41 -1.99 -3.17
N ILE A 214 -4.26 -2.43 -2.65
CA ILE A 214 -3.36 -1.59 -1.85
C ILE A 214 -2.64 -0.58 -2.75
N SER A 215 -2.12 -1.01 -3.87
CA SER A 215 -1.43 -0.13 -4.83
C SER A 215 -2.38 0.90 -5.45
N ILE A 216 -3.62 0.53 -5.76
CA ILE A 216 -4.67 1.49 -6.17
C ILE A 216 -4.96 2.48 -5.04
N GLY A 217 -4.99 2.03 -3.78
CA GLY A 217 -5.11 2.91 -2.62
C GLY A 217 -3.98 3.94 -2.52
N ASN A 218 -2.75 3.54 -2.80
CA ASN A 218 -1.58 4.44 -2.85
C ASN A 218 -1.67 5.43 -4.01
N ILE A 219 -2.06 4.98 -5.20
CA ILE A 219 -2.28 5.85 -6.37
C ILE A 219 -3.37 6.87 -6.05
N TRP A 220 -4.48 6.45 -5.45
CA TRP A 220 -5.56 7.31 -5.01
C TRP A 220 -5.07 8.39 -4.03
N MET A 221 -4.30 7.98 -3.05
CA MET A 221 -3.79 8.86 -2.00
C MET A 221 -2.79 9.88 -2.56
N PHE A 222 -1.71 9.43 -3.20
CA PHE A 222 -0.70 10.36 -3.73
C PHE A 222 -1.26 11.22 -4.87
N GLY A 223 -2.07 10.63 -5.76
CA GLY A 223 -2.71 11.34 -6.86
C GLY A 223 -3.70 12.39 -6.37
N GLY A 224 -4.58 12.03 -5.42
CA GLY A 224 -5.56 12.95 -4.85
C GLY A 224 -4.92 14.12 -4.10
N LEU A 225 -3.89 13.84 -3.28
CA LEU A 225 -3.14 14.89 -2.57
C LEU A 225 -2.36 15.79 -3.54
N LEU A 226 -1.81 15.24 -4.62
CA LEU A 226 -1.13 16.01 -5.65
C LEU A 226 -2.09 16.95 -6.40
N LEU A 227 -3.25 16.44 -6.80
CA LEU A 227 -4.29 17.22 -7.50
C LEU A 227 -4.85 18.36 -6.65
N THR A 228 -4.98 18.15 -5.35
CA THR A 228 -5.54 19.14 -4.40
C THR A 228 -4.47 20.01 -3.72
N MET A 229 -3.20 19.87 -4.10
CA MET A 229 -2.09 20.61 -3.48
C MET A 229 -2.23 22.14 -3.60
N HIS A 230 -2.84 22.63 -4.68
CA HIS A 230 -3.08 24.07 -4.88
C HIS A 230 -3.99 24.66 -3.77
N LEU A 231 -4.97 23.89 -3.29
CA LEU A 231 -5.86 24.30 -2.18
C LEU A 231 -5.09 24.42 -0.87
N ALA A 232 -4.14 23.51 -0.63
CA ALA A 232 -3.31 23.51 0.56
C ALA A 232 -2.33 24.69 0.57
N LYS A 233 -1.73 25.03 -0.57
CA LYS A 233 -0.82 26.18 -0.69
C LYS A 233 -1.54 27.50 -0.42
N GLY A 234 -2.65 27.77 -1.08
CA GLY A 234 -3.39 29.02 -0.89
C GLY A 234 -3.89 29.21 0.53
N ARG A 235 -4.18 28.14 1.27
CA ARG A 235 -4.57 28.20 2.67
C ARG A 235 -3.39 28.47 3.61
N ASN A 236 -2.20 27.96 3.28
CA ASN A 236 -0.99 28.24 4.06
C ASN A 236 -0.58 29.71 3.94
N ASP A 237 -0.59 30.25 2.74
CA ASP A 237 -0.22 31.65 2.47
C ASP A 237 -1.13 32.62 3.22
N ASN A 238 -2.45 32.34 3.29
CA ASN A 238 -3.40 33.17 4.03
C ASN A 238 -3.21 33.15 5.55
N ASN A 239 -2.65 32.06 6.10
CA ASN A 239 -2.37 31.96 7.54
C ASN A 239 -1.04 32.63 7.94
N GLU A 240 -0.13 32.88 6.99
CA GLU A 240 1.15 33.59 7.24
C GLU A 240 1.00 35.12 7.14
N THR A 241 -0.06 35.59 6.48
CA THR A 241 -0.31 37.04 6.24
C THR A 241 -1.34 37.66 7.22
N GLY A 242 -1.95 36.90 8.10
CA GLY A 242 -2.92 37.33 9.11
C GLY A 242 -2.36 37.14 10.52
#